data_8211bd97b16e4cf90b10ee46527da0b2
#
_entry.id   8211bd97b16e4cf90b10ee46527da0b2
#
_cell.length_a   1.000
_cell.length_b   1.000
_cell.length_c   1.000
_cell.angle_alpha   90.00
_cell.angle_beta   90.00
_cell.angle_gamma   90.00
#
_symmetry.space_group_name_H-M   'P 1'
#
loop_
_entity.id
_entity.type
_entity.pdbx_description
1 polymer ?
#
loop_
_entity_poly.entity_id
_entity_poly.type
_entity_poly.pdbx_seq_one_letter_code
_entity_poly.pdbx_strand_id
1 'polypeptide(L)'
;MQYRYKREGNENIFWKDRKKQTWSCMDRKQFMKVTKGKAPICADAGIRGKGSGDVLTDGNQEAALYVPRQKPGFFQKITGYIRCTDEQEREWYVRILSRSAGKIGALILLLAAVIAGGAFLYFRMSEEGPDLDKAAISYEMPDSMVNEDPDTIALPGYSILSVSRSDGVVRAPLINPEGNTCYFVYSISLADTGEEIYRSGYIEPGSAVPEFRLNTVPETGSHNILVEVEAWDIEDYTQALNGGSIEAVLEVEE
;
A
#
# COMPACT_ATOMS: atom_id res chain seq x y z
N MET A 1 -25.73 47.32 -2.53
CA MET A 1 -25.20 48.34 -3.45
C MET A 1 -25.22 47.74 -4.86
N GLN A 2 -25.50 48.57 -5.85
CA GLN A 2 -25.55 48.16 -7.24
C GLN A 2 -24.37 48.77 -7.99
N TYR A 3 -23.53 47.92 -8.62
CA TYR A 3 -22.41 48.35 -9.44
C TYR A 3 -22.79 48.24 -10.91
N ARG A 4 -22.60 49.29 -11.68
CA ARG A 4 -22.88 49.34 -13.12
C ARG A 4 -21.64 48.90 -13.91
N TYR A 5 -21.79 47.90 -14.75
CA TYR A 5 -20.74 47.44 -15.67
C TYR A 5 -20.41 48.56 -16.68
N LYS A 6 -19.13 48.83 -16.85
CA LYS A 6 -18.65 49.83 -17.81
C LYS A 6 -17.71 49.22 -18.83
N ARG A 7 -18.11 49.16 -20.07
CA ARG A 7 -17.32 48.70 -21.19
C ARG A 7 -16.59 49.86 -21.84
N GLU A 8 -15.27 49.79 -21.99
CA GLU A 8 -14.44 50.85 -22.57
C GLU A 8 -13.53 50.35 -23.72
N GLY A 9 -13.69 49.11 -24.20
CA GLY A 9 -12.89 48.55 -25.30
C GLY A 9 -11.50 48.06 -24.90
N ASN A 10 -11.19 48.02 -23.60
CA ASN A 10 -9.94 47.48 -23.06
C ASN A 10 -10.07 46.02 -22.66
N GLU A 11 -11.26 45.45 -22.78
CA GLU A 11 -11.56 44.06 -22.45
C GLU A 11 -11.00 43.14 -23.53
N ASN A 12 -10.30 42.09 -23.09
CA ASN A 12 -9.63 41.16 -23.99
C ASN A 12 -9.99 39.69 -23.75
N ILE A 13 -10.82 39.43 -22.72
CA ILE A 13 -11.33 38.07 -22.42
C ILE A 13 -12.80 38.14 -22.04
N PHE A 14 -13.45 36.98 -22.02
CA PHE A 14 -14.84 36.81 -21.60
C PHE A 14 -14.94 35.90 -20.41
N TRP A 15 -15.82 36.26 -19.48
CA TRP A 15 -16.18 35.41 -18.34
C TRP A 15 -17.67 35.08 -18.40
N LYS A 16 -18.01 33.81 -18.16
CA LYS A 16 -19.40 33.39 -18.00
C LYS A 16 -19.70 33.16 -16.52
N ASP A 17 -20.75 33.83 -16.05
CA ASP A 17 -21.25 33.66 -14.70
C ASP A 17 -22.01 32.34 -14.51
N ARG A 18 -22.58 32.12 -13.33
CA ARG A 18 -23.36 30.91 -13.02
C ARG A 18 -24.68 30.81 -13.77
N LYS A 19 -25.25 31.96 -14.16
CA LYS A 19 -26.46 32.05 -15.00
C LYS A 19 -26.13 31.93 -16.48
N LYS A 20 -24.86 31.58 -16.82
CA LYS A 20 -24.31 31.51 -18.19
C LYS A 20 -24.32 32.85 -18.95
N GLN A 21 -24.48 33.96 -18.23
CA GLN A 21 -24.37 35.30 -18.79
C GLN A 21 -22.92 35.62 -19.08
N THR A 22 -22.66 36.27 -20.21
CA THR A 22 -21.29 36.58 -20.66
C THR A 22 -20.92 38.01 -20.37
N TRP A 23 -19.79 38.18 -19.70
CA TRP A 23 -19.22 39.48 -19.33
C TRP A 23 -17.88 39.68 -20.00
N SER A 24 -17.66 40.82 -20.64
CA SER A 24 -16.33 41.18 -21.14
C SER A 24 -15.48 41.69 -19.99
N CYS A 25 -14.23 41.23 -19.89
CA CYS A 25 -13.34 41.58 -18.82
C CYS A 25 -11.89 41.68 -19.29
N MET A 26 -11.03 42.23 -18.46
CA MET A 26 -9.59 42.29 -18.70
C MET A 26 -8.89 41.11 -18.04
N ASP A 27 -7.91 40.52 -18.72
CA ASP A 27 -6.98 39.64 -18.07
C ASP A 27 -6.03 40.40 -17.14
N ARG A 28 -5.20 39.68 -16.39
CA ARG A 28 -4.26 40.31 -15.45
C ARG A 28 -3.26 41.26 -16.13
N LYS A 29 -2.79 40.90 -17.32
CA LYS A 29 -1.85 41.74 -18.09
C LYS A 29 -2.47 43.07 -18.49
N GLN A 30 -3.65 43.00 -19.05
CA GLN A 30 -4.38 44.21 -19.49
C GLN A 30 -4.80 45.07 -18.31
N PHE A 31 -5.29 44.48 -17.23
CA PHE A 31 -5.59 45.18 -16.00
C PHE A 31 -4.38 45.97 -15.46
N MET A 32 -3.22 45.29 -15.36
CA MET A 32 -1.97 45.95 -14.90
C MET A 32 -1.52 47.08 -15.83
N LYS A 33 -1.72 46.92 -17.15
CA LYS A 33 -1.38 47.95 -18.15
C LYS A 33 -2.24 49.20 -17.99
N VAL A 34 -3.55 49.01 -17.80
CA VAL A 34 -4.52 50.11 -17.68
C VAL A 34 -4.43 50.81 -16.33
N THR A 35 -4.34 50.07 -15.24
CA THR A 35 -4.46 50.62 -13.88
C THR A 35 -3.12 50.79 -13.17
N LYS A 36 -2.03 50.33 -13.75
CA LYS A 36 -0.71 50.23 -13.09
C LYS A 36 -0.76 49.48 -11.74
N GLY A 37 -1.78 48.60 -11.56
CA GLY A 37 -1.98 47.80 -10.35
C GLY A 37 -2.53 48.55 -9.14
N LYS A 38 -2.95 49.81 -9.30
CA LYS A 38 -3.41 50.66 -8.20
C LYS A 38 -4.93 50.88 -8.16
N ALA A 39 -5.69 50.10 -8.92
CA ALA A 39 -7.15 50.23 -8.96
C ALA A 39 -7.85 49.64 -7.73
N PRO A 40 -8.88 50.29 -7.21
CA PRO A 40 -9.65 49.78 -6.07
C PRO A 40 -10.50 48.57 -6.47
N ILE A 41 -10.44 47.53 -5.67
CA ILE A 41 -11.27 46.33 -5.85
C ILE A 41 -12.46 46.42 -4.89
N CYS A 42 -13.68 46.45 -5.44
CA CYS A 42 -14.89 46.50 -4.62
C CYS A 42 -15.42 45.12 -4.24
N ALA A 43 -15.25 44.12 -5.11
CA ALA A 43 -15.85 42.80 -4.90
C ALA A 43 -15.10 41.66 -5.63
N ASP A 44 -15.39 40.44 -5.23
CA ASP A 44 -15.04 39.21 -5.96
C ASP A 44 -16.28 38.66 -6.67
N ALA A 45 -16.07 38.00 -7.82
CA ALA A 45 -17.07 37.24 -8.56
C ALA A 45 -16.55 35.87 -9.00
N GLY A 46 -17.41 34.98 -9.52
CA GLY A 46 -17.07 33.67 -10.08
C GLY A 46 -17.13 32.56 -9.05
N ILE A 47 -16.39 32.61 -7.95
CA ILE A 47 -16.44 31.59 -6.88
C ILE A 47 -17.27 32.15 -5.70
N ARG A 48 -18.14 31.27 -5.17
CA ARG A 48 -18.99 31.59 -4.01
C ARG A 48 -18.12 31.97 -2.80
N GLY A 49 -18.38 33.12 -2.25
CA GLY A 49 -17.75 33.65 -1.04
C GLY A 49 -18.81 34.11 -0.02
N LYS A 50 -18.39 34.92 0.97
CA LYS A 50 -19.33 35.62 1.83
C LYS A 50 -20.08 36.66 0.97
N GLY A 51 -21.40 36.51 0.88
CA GLY A 51 -22.23 37.43 0.11
C GLY A 51 -22.09 38.85 0.66
N SER A 52 -21.90 39.84 -0.23
CA SER A 52 -21.96 41.27 0.12
C SER A 52 -23.36 41.82 0.04
N GLY A 53 -24.28 41.09 -0.64
CA GLY A 53 -25.59 41.64 -1.03
C GLY A 53 -25.53 42.56 -2.24
N ASP A 54 -24.33 42.78 -2.80
CA ASP A 54 -24.13 43.65 -3.96
C ASP A 54 -24.29 42.88 -5.27
N VAL A 55 -24.60 43.57 -6.34
CA VAL A 55 -24.74 43.00 -7.69
C VAL A 55 -23.99 43.86 -8.71
N LEU A 56 -23.43 43.19 -9.72
CA LEU A 56 -22.94 43.84 -10.93
C LEU A 56 -24.02 43.76 -11.99
N THR A 57 -24.37 44.88 -12.62
CA THR A 57 -25.39 44.91 -13.67
C THR A 57 -24.95 45.74 -14.87
N ASP A 58 -25.39 45.38 -16.08
CA ASP A 58 -25.32 46.17 -17.29
C ASP A 58 -26.70 46.74 -17.72
N GLY A 59 -27.71 46.57 -16.86
CA GLY A 59 -29.10 46.92 -17.12
C GLY A 59 -29.97 45.78 -17.65
N ASN A 60 -29.36 44.73 -18.29
CA ASN A 60 -30.06 43.56 -18.83
C ASN A 60 -29.76 42.27 -18.08
N GLN A 61 -28.62 42.23 -17.45
CA GLN A 61 -28.14 41.05 -16.72
C GLN A 61 -27.52 41.45 -15.38
N GLU A 62 -27.50 40.49 -14.44
CA GLU A 62 -26.97 40.70 -13.10
C GLU A 62 -26.09 39.55 -12.64
N ALA A 63 -24.92 39.87 -12.11
CA ALA A 63 -24.04 38.90 -11.47
C ALA A 63 -23.91 39.20 -9.96
N ALA A 64 -24.00 38.15 -9.15
CA ALA A 64 -23.82 38.26 -7.70
C ALA A 64 -22.36 38.54 -7.35
N LEU A 65 -22.15 39.45 -6.42
CA LEU A 65 -20.87 39.87 -5.90
C LEU A 65 -20.65 39.35 -4.49
N TYR A 66 -19.38 39.15 -4.15
CA TYR A 66 -18.94 38.66 -2.86
C TYR A 66 -17.91 39.58 -2.23
N VAL A 67 -17.84 39.60 -0.92
CA VAL A 67 -16.85 40.39 -0.17
C VAL A 67 -15.45 40.05 -0.67
N PRO A 68 -14.65 41.07 -1.09
CA PRO A 68 -13.33 40.81 -1.63
C PRO A 68 -12.40 40.24 -0.58
N ARG A 69 -11.70 39.14 -0.90
CA ARG A 69 -10.71 38.53 -0.03
C ARG A 69 -9.36 39.21 -0.21
N GLN A 70 -8.58 39.33 0.85
CA GLN A 70 -7.21 39.86 0.75
C GLN A 70 -6.37 39.08 -0.26
N LYS A 71 -6.46 37.72 -0.25
CA LYS A 71 -5.80 36.83 -1.22
C LYS A 71 -6.78 35.74 -1.69
N PRO A 72 -6.68 35.31 -2.96
CA PRO A 72 -7.40 34.12 -3.42
C PRO A 72 -7.06 32.90 -2.57
N GLY A 73 -8.01 31.99 -2.38
CA GLY A 73 -7.76 30.71 -1.72
C GLY A 73 -6.73 29.87 -2.49
N PHE A 74 -6.12 28.88 -1.80
CA PHE A 74 -5.03 28.07 -2.37
C PHE A 74 -5.38 27.45 -3.73
N PHE A 75 -6.60 26.93 -3.87
CA PHE A 75 -7.08 26.34 -5.13
C PHE A 75 -7.79 27.32 -6.05
N GLN A 76 -7.63 28.60 -5.82
CA GLN A 76 -8.25 29.65 -6.62
C GLN A 76 -7.19 30.41 -7.41
N LYS A 77 -7.60 30.96 -8.55
CA LYS A 77 -6.82 31.89 -9.35
C LYS A 77 -7.67 33.06 -9.80
N ILE A 78 -7.04 34.20 -9.97
CA ILE A 78 -7.68 35.37 -10.60
C ILE A 78 -7.64 35.15 -12.10
N THR A 79 -8.80 35.16 -12.76
CA THR A 79 -8.93 34.97 -14.21
C THR A 79 -9.22 36.27 -14.94
N GLY A 80 -9.74 37.27 -14.26
CA GLY A 80 -10.03 38.54 -14.91
C GLY A 80 -10.48 39.62 -13.95
N TYR A 81 -10.69 40.81 -14.50
CA TYR A 81 -11.16 41.99 -13.82
C TYR A 81 -12.24 42.68 -14.66
N ILE A 82 -13.34 43.07 -14.03
CA ILE A 82 -14.42 43.82 -14.65
C ILE A 82 -14.42 45.23 -14.08
N ARG A 83 -14.44 46.22 -14.96
CA ARG A 83 -14.58 47.60 -14.58
C ARG A 83 -16.05 47.93 -14.34
N CYS A 84 -16.32 48.68 -13.28
CA CYS A 84 -17.67 49.10 -12.90
C CYS A 84 -17.64 50.45 -12.20
N THR A 85 -18.80 51.07 -12.09
CA THR A 85 -19.00 52.28 -11.33
C THR A 85 -20.05 52.06 -10.26
N ASP A 86 -19.93 52.79 -9.15
CA ASP A 86 -20.95 52.83 -8.11
C ASP A 86 -22.03 53.89 -8.43
N GLU A 87 -22.97 54.09 -7.52
CA GLU A 87 -24.04 55.06 -7.63
C GLU A 87 -23.55 56.53 -7.67
N GLN A 88 -22.30 56.78 -7.26
CA GLN A 88 -21.64 58.07 -7.28
C GLN A 88 -20.67 58.21 -8.46
N GLU A 89 -20.80 57.32 -9.47
CA GLU A 89 -19.94 57.27 -10.65
C GLU A 89 -18.43 57.04 -10.37
N ARG A 90 -18.07 56.62 -9.14
CA ARG A 90 -16.69 56.30 -8.82
C ARG A 90 -16.31 54.96 -9.45
N GLU A 91 -15.09 54.89 -9.96
CA GLU A 91 -14.59 53.72 -10.66
C GLU A 91 -14.08 52.67 -9.71
N TRP A 92 -14.51 51.41 -9.93
CA TRP A 92 -14.16 50.24 -9.18
C TRP A 92 -13.89 49.06 -10.10
N TYR A 93 -13.28 48.02 -9.54
CA TYR A 93 -13.03 46.78 -10.26
C TYR A 93 -13.53 45.58 -9.47
N VAL A 94 -14.22 44.68 -10.17
CA VAL A 94 -14.62 43.39 -9.67
C VAL A 94 -13.60 42.35 -10.11
N ARG A 95 -13.07 41.60 -9.19
CA ARG A 95 -12.07 40.56 -9.44
C ARG A 95 -12.76 39.21 -9.68
N ILE A 96 -12.46 38.57 -10.79
CA ILE A 96 -13.03 37.27 -11.15
C ILE A 96 -12.13 36.15 -10.66
N LEU A 97 -12.68 35.29 -9.81
CA LEU A 97 -12.01 34.11 -9.27
C LEU A 97 -12.51 32.85 -9.95
N SER A 98 -11.60 31.93 -10.28
CA SER A 98 -11.90 30.59 -10.76
C SER A 98 -11.10 29.53 -10.00
N ARG A 99 -11.51 28.26 -10.12
CA ARG A 99 -10.73 27.14 -9.58
C ARG A 99 -9.46 26.94 -10.39
N SER A 100 -8.34 26.68 -9.73
CA SER A 100 -7.07 26.37 -10.37
C SER A 100 -7.01 24.89 -10.69
N ALA A 101 -7.37 24.52 -11.93
CA ALA A 101 -7.34 23.11 -12.38
C ALA A 101 -5.95 22.48 -12.21
N GLY A 102 -4.88 23.24 -12.49
CA GLY A 102 -3.52 22.73 -12.33
C GLY A 102 -3.17 22.36 -10.89
N LYS A 103 -3.56 23.20 -9.90
CA LYS A 103 -3.30 22.90 -8.49
C LYS A 103 -4.14 21.70 -7.98
N ILE A 104 -5.37 21.56 -8.46
CA ILE A 104 -6.24 20.44 -8.15
C ILE A 104 -5.67 19.17 -8.76
N GLY A 105 -5.26 19.21 -10.05
CA GLY A 105 -4.61 18.08 -10.73
C GLY A 105 -3.32 17.64 -10.05
N ALA A 106 -2.46 18.58 -9.65
CA ALA A 106 -1.24 18.27 -8.90
C ALA A 106 -1.52 17.57 -7.56
N LEU A 107 -2.57 17.99 -6.83
CA LEU A 107 -2.97 17.33 -5.58
C LEU A 107 -3.46 15.91 -5.84
N ILE A 108 -4.28 15.69 -6.88
CA ILE A 108 -4.78 14.35 -7.23
C ILE A 108 -3.61 13.42 -7.58
N LEU A 109 -2.64 13.90 -8.38
CA LEU A 109 -1.45 13.13 -8.73
C LEU A 109 -0.60 12.79 -7.49
N LEU A 110 -0.44 13.74 -6.57
CA LEU A 110 0.28 13.50 -5.31
C LEU A 110 -0.41 12.40 -4.48
N LEU A 111 -1.73 12.48 -4.33
CA LEU A 111 -2.51 11.47 -3.60
C LEU A 111 -2.42 10.10 -4.26
N ALA A 112 -2.50 10.03 -5.60
CA ALA A 112 -2.34 8.79 -6.34
C ALA A 112 -0.94 8.18 -6.14
N ALA A 113 0.12 9.00 -6.14
CA ALA A 113 1.48 8.54 -5.88
C ALA A 113 1.66 8.01 -4.44
N VAL A 114 1.06 8.65 -3.44
CA VAL A 114 1.09 8.18 -2.04
C VAL A 114 0.36 6.84 -1.89
N ILE A 115 -0.81 6.68 -2.52
CA ILE A 115 -1.57 5.42 -2.48
C ILE A 115 -0.78 4.30 -3.18
N ALA A 116 -0.25 4.56 -4.37
CA ALA A 116 0.54 3.58 -5.11
C ALA A 116 1.82 3.17 -4.36
N GLY A 117 2.52 4.15 -3.76
CA GLY A 117 3.70 3.89 -2.94
C GLY A 117 3.38 3.11 -1.68
N GLY A 118 2.28 3.43 -1.00
CA GLY A 118 1.79 2.70 0.17
C GLY A 118 1.39 1.26 -0.16
N ALA A 119 0.68 1.05 -1.26
CA ALA A 119 0.32 -0.29 -1.75
C ALA A 119 1.57 -1.11 -2.11
N PHE A 120 2.53 -0.51 -2.84
CA PHE A 120 3.79 -1.16 -3.18
C PHE A 120 4.58 -1.60 -1.93
N LEU A 121 4.70 -0.72 -0.93
CA LEU A 121 5.36 -1.05 0.34
C LEU A 121 4.60 -2.13 1.10
N TYR A 122 3.26 -2.05 1.14
CA TYR A 122 2.42 -3.08 1.77
C TYR A 122 2.63 -4.45 1.13
N PHE A 123 2.57 -4.57 -0.19
CA PHE A 123 2.82 -5.84 -0.88
C PHE A 123 4.25 -6.35 -0.66
N ARG A 124 5.24 -5.46 -0.70
CA ARG A 124 6.63 -5.87 -0.46
C ARG A 124 6.92 -6.29 0.98
N MET A 125 6.23 -5.72 1.97
CA MET A 125 6.36 -6.12 3.37
C MET A 125 5.49 -7.32 3.73
N SER A 126 4.48 -7.65 2.90
CA SER A 126 3.63 -8.83 3.07
C SER A 126 4.22 -10.10 2.43
N GLU A 127 5.34 -10.01 1.72
CA GLU A 127 6.16 -11.17 1.33
C GLU A 127 6.98 -11.61 2.56
N GLU A 128 6.31 -12.02 3.63
CA GLU A 128 6.93 -12.88 4.63
C GLU A 128 7.16 -14.22 3.91
N GLY A 129 8.41 -14.60 3.71
CA GLY A 129 8.77 -15.94 3.22
C GLY A 129 8.23 -17.02 4.17
N PRO A 130 8.42 -18.31 3.85
CA PRO A 130 8.01 -19.39 4.74
C PRO A 130 8.68 -19.24 6.10
N ASP A 131 7.97 -19.65 7.16
CA ASP A 131 8.54 -19.68 8.53
C ASP A 131 9.57 -20.80 8.62
N LEU A 132 10.80 -20.48 8.19
CA LEU A 132 11.91 -21.42 8.20
C LEU A 132 12.22 -21.88 9.62
N ASP A 133 12.57 -23.16 9.76
CA ASP A 133 12.98 -23.70 11.04
C ASP A 133 14.26 -23.00 11.52
N LYS A 134 14.21 -22.41 12.71
CA LYS A 134 15.33 -21.64 13.28
C LYS A 134 16.56 -22.48 13.62
N ALA A 135 16.36 -23.81 13.77
CA ALA A 135 17.44 -24.76 14.01
C ALA A 135 17.98 -25.36 12.70
N ALA A 136 17.33 -25.10 11.56
CA ALA A 136 17.81 -25.58 10.27
C ALA A 136 19.13 -24.90 9.88
N ILE A 137 20.08 -25.70 9.46
CA ILE A 137 21.40 -25.25 8.97
C ILE A 137 21.68 -25.92 7.63
N SER A 138 22.54 -25.31 6.81
CA SER A 138 23.10 -25.96 5.62
C SER A 138 23.81 -27.27 6.06
N TYR A 139 23.49 -28.35 5.42
CA TYR A 139 23.96 -29.69 5.84
C TYR A 139 24.68 -30.37 4.71
N GLU A 140 25.93 -30.77 4.97
CA GLU A 140 26.73 -31.56 4.00
C GLU A 140 26.21 -33.01 3.95
N MET A 141 25.54 -33.33 2.85
CA MET A 141 24.88 -34.61 2.68
C MET A 141 25.80 -35.65 2.02
N PRO A 142 25.67 -36.92 2.38
CA PRO A 142 26.26 -38.00 1.57
C PRO A 142 25.68 -37.97 0.14
N ASP A 143 26.49 -38.31 -0.87
CA ASP A 143 26.07 -38.36 -2.27
C ASP A 143 24.80 -39.20 -2.50
N SER A 144 24.59 -40.22 -1.67
CA SER A 144 23.41 -41.10 -1.73
C SER A 144 22.09 -40.45 -1.28
N MET A 145 22.16 -39.25 -0.71
CA MET A 145 21.00 -38.48 -0.23
C MET A 145 20.71 -37.24 -1.08
N VAL A 146 21.44 -37.04 -2.19
CA VAL A 146 21.18 -35.96 -3.14
C VAL A 146 20.09 -36.41 -4.10
N ASN A 147 19.09 -35.54 -4.35
CA ASN A 147 18.08 -35.81 -5.37
C ASN A 147 18.61 -35.37 -6.75
N GLU A 148 18.90 -36.34 -7.60
CA GLU A 148 19.39 -36.07 -8.97
C GLU A 148 18.24 -35.82 -9.97
N ASP A 149 17.00 -36.12 -9.61
CA ASP A 149 15.82 -35.98 -10.47
C ASP A 149 14.89 -34.89 -9.94
N PRO A 150 14.87 -33.68 -10.53
CA PRO A 150 14.06 -32.56 -10.07
C PRO A 150 12.54 -32.79 -10.20
N ASP A 151 12.13 -33.80 -10.97
CA ASP A 151 10.69 -34.13 -11.13
C ASP A 151 10.19 -35.05 -10.00
N THR A 152 11.08 -35.47 -9.09
CA THR A 152 10.77 -36.34 -7.94
C THR A 152 11.11 -35.65 -6.61
N ILE A 153 10.58 -36.19 -5.52
CA ILE A 153 10.91 -35.76 -4.15
C ILE A 153 11.63 -36.90 -3.48
N ALA A 154 12.92 -36.71 -3.14
CA ALA A 154 13.67 -37.68 -2.37
C ALA A 154 13.33 -37.52 -0.87
N LEU A 155 12.88 -38.61 -0.24
CA LEU A 155 12.57 -38.66 1.19
C LEU A 155 13.65 -39.41 1.95
N PRO A 156 14.18 -38.89 3.06
CA PRO A 156 15.11 -39.63 3.91
C PRO A 156 14.40 -40.75 4.68
N GLY A 157 15.12 -41.79 5.01
CA GLY A 157 14.60 -42.90 5.83
C GLY A 157 15.02 -42.79 7.29
N TYR A 158 14.10 -43.10 8.19
CA TYR A 158 14.36 -43.18 9.63
C TYR A 158 13.93 -44.55 10.15
N SER A 159 14.77 -45.22 10.96
CA SER A 159 14.42 -46.49 11.57
C SER A 159 14.37 -46.42 13.10
N ILE A 160 15.34 -45.79 13.72
CA ILE A 160 15.42 -45.61 15.17
C ILE A 160 15.85 -44.19 15.47
N LEU A 161 15.12 -43.51 16.34
CA LEU A 161 15.49 -42.25 16.96
C LEU A 161 15.71 -42.48 18.47
N SER A 162 16.74 -41.85 19.04
CA SER A 162 17.03 -41.97 20.47
C SER A 162 16.92 -40.61 21.16
N VAL A 163 16.33 -40.61 22.36
CA VAL A 163 16.18 -39.44 23.19
C VAL A 163 16.47 -39.74 24.63
N SER A 164 17.23 -38.90 25.31
CA SER A 164 17.32 -38.97 26.77
C SER A 164 16.15 -38.25 27.42
N ARG A 165 15.51 -38.86 28.38
CA ARG A 165 14.42 -38.26 29.13
C ARG A 165 14.84 -37.01 29.91
N SER A 166 16.12 -36.96 30.27
CA SER A 166 16.67 -35.84 31.06
C SER A 166 16.69 -34.52 30.31
N ASP A 167 16.93 -34.51 28.98
CA ASP A 167 17.02 -33.30 28.17
C ASP A 167 15.95 -33.22 27.07
N GLY A 168 15.31 -34.34 26.73
CA GLY A 168 14.26 -34.39 25.73
C GLY A 168 14.73 -34.05 24.30
N VAL A 169 16.04 -34.16 24.04
CA VAL A 169 16.66 -33.80 22.76
C VAL A 169 16.96 -35.06 21.95
N VAL A 170 16.39 -35.14 20.75
CA VAL A 170 16.73 -36.12 19.73
C VAL A 170 17.92 -35.62 18.93
N ARG A 171 19.01 -36.40 18.91
CA ARG A 171 20.26 -36.09 18.18
C ARG A 171 20.34 -36.88 16.89
N ALA A 172 19.35 -36.65 16.04
CA ALA A 172 19.30 -37.22 14.70
C ALA A 172 18.83 -36.10 13.73
N PRO A 173 19.50 -35.92 12.58
CA PRO A 173 19.15 -34.82 11.69
C PRO A 173 17.83 -35.09 10.96
N LEU A 174 16.95 -34.10 10.92
CA LEU A 174 15.80 -34.08 10.02
C LEU A 174 16.23 -33.35 8.75
N ILE A 175 16.35 -34.07 7.66
CA ILE A 175 17.06 -33.64 6.45
C ILE A 175 16.06 -33.35 5.34
N ASN A 176 16.24 -32.21 4.63
CA ASN A 176 15.67 -32.04 3.30
C ASN A 176 16.79 -32.22 2.27
N PRO A 177 16.78 -33.32 1.48
CA PRO A 177 17.82 -33.61 0.51
C PRO A 177 18.12 -32.47 -0.44
N GLU A 178 19.40 -32.26 -0.74
CA GLU A 178 19.85 -31.36 -1.80
C GLU A 178 19.29 -31.85 -3.14
N GLY A 179 18.85 -30.88 -3.99
CA GLY A 179 18.21 -31.17 -5.27
C GLY A 179 16.70 -31.37 -5.20
N ASN A 180 16.09 -31.46 -4.02
CA ASN A 180 14.64 -31.33 -3.90
C ASN A 180 14.21 -29.91 -4.31
N THR A 181 13.01 -29.76 -4.87
CA THR A 181 12.42 -28.48 -5.31
C THR A 181 11.28 -28.05 -4.40
N CYS A 182 11.32 -28.45 -3.12
CA CYS A 182 10.26 -28.19 -2.15
C CYS A 182 10.82 -28.00 -0.73
N TYR A 183 10.07 -27.31 0.12
CA TYR A 183 10.32 -27.28 1.56
C TYR A 183 9.79 -28.56 2.20
N PHE A 184 10.45 -29.01 3.29
CA PHE A 184 9.94 -30.09 4.15
C PHE A 184 9.46 -29.50 5.48
N VAL A 185 8.37 -30.06 5.99
CA VAL A 185 7.93 -29.92 7.38
C VAL A 185 7.81 -31.33 7.94
N TYR A 186 8.49 -31.58 9.03
CA TYR A 186 8.42 -32.85 9.74
C TYR A 186 7.42 -32.78 10.87
N SER A 187 6.58 -33.83 11.00
CA SER A 187 5.85 -34.06 12.24
C SER A 187 6.14 -35.48 12.73
N ILE A 188 6.24 -35.65 14.04
CA ILE A 188 6.49 -36.92 14.69
C ILE A 188 5.36 -37.17 15.69
N SER A 189 4.68 -38.31 15.54
CA SER A 189 3.58 -38.70 16.43
C SER A 189 3.79 -40.11 16.98
N LEU A 190 3.24 -40.37 18.18
CA LEU A 190 3.16 -41.70 18.74
C LEU A 190 2.15 -42.52 17.94
N ALA A 191 2.55 -43.70 17.46
CA ALA A 191 1.71 -44.53 16.58
C ALA A 191 0.46 -45.09 17.28
N ASP A 192 0.51 -45.28 18.60
CA ASP A 192 -0.58 -45.82 19.39
C ASP A 192 -1.66 -44.81 19.77
N THR A 193 -1.28 -43.57 20.03
CA THR A 193 -2.18 -42.51 20.48
C THR A 193 -2.49 -41.47 19.41
N GLY A 194 -1.61 -41.32 18.40
CA GLY A 194 -1.63 -40.26 17.42
C GLY A 194 -1.21 -38.89 17.99
N GLU A 195 -0.66 -38.86 19.22
CA GLU A 195 -0.18 -37.60 19.82
C GLU A 195 1.06 -37.11 19.06
N GLU A 196 0.98 -35.85 18.53
CA GLU A 196 2.12 -35.18 17.91
C GLU A 196 3.09 -34.74 19.00
N ILE A 197 4.29 -35.30 19.00
CA ILE A 197 5.35 -35.03 19.98
C ILE A 197 6.41 -34.07 19.46
N TYR A 198 6.43 -33.77 18.15
CA TYR A 198 7.32 -32.79 17.52
C TYR A 198 6.75 -32.34 16.18
N ARG A 199 6.98 -31.03 15.85
CA ARG A 199 6.77 -30.48 14.54
C ARG A 199 7.85 -29.44 14.22
N SER A 200 8.46 -29.51 13.04
CA SER A 200 9.45 -28.53 12.57
C SER A 200 8.80 -27.30 11.91
N GLY A 201 9.58 -26.25 11.71
CA GLY A 201 9.32 -25.25 10.68
C GLY A 201 9.67 -25.78 9.28
N TYR A 202 9.65 -24.88 8.28
CA TYR A 202 10.06 -25.22 6.91
C TYR A 202 11.58 -25.44 6.86
N ILE A 203 12.01 -26.54 6.23
CA ILE A 203 13.41 -26.88 6.00
C ILE A 203 13.70 -26.78 4.51
N GLU A 204 14.65 -25.93 4.13
CA GLU A 204 15.07 -25.74 2.75
C GLU A 204 15.81 -26.98 2.19
N PRO A 205 15.76 -27.19 0.86
CA PRO A 205 16.63 -28.20 0.20
C PRO A 205 18.10 -27.95 0.55
N GLY A 206 18.85 -29.05 0.82
CA GLY A 206 20.24 -28.95 1.23
C GLY A 206 20.45 -28.56 2.69
N SER A 207 19.39 -28.50 3.50
CA SER A 207 19.44 -28.16 4.91
C SER A 207 18.91 -29.27 5.80
N ALA A 208 19.28 -29.19 7.08
CA ALA A 208 18.78 -30.10 8.10
C ALA A 208 18.61 -29.40 9.45
N VAL A 209 17.71 -29.91 10.26
CA VAL A 209 17.65 -29.66 11.71
C VAL A 209 18.49 -30.74 12.38
N PRO A 210 19.71 -30.47 12.85
CA PRO A 210 20.66 -31.48 13.31
C PRO A 210 20.25 -32.17 14.62
N GLU A 211 19.54 -31.45 15.46
CA GLU A 211 18.95 -31.94 16.71
C GLU A 211 17.67 -31.17 17.01
N PHE A 212 16.73 -31.82 17.69
CA PHE A 212 15.44 -31.18 18.03
C PHE A 212 14.92 -31.68 19.38
N ARG A 213 14.14 -30.82 20.04
CA ARG A 213 13.54 -31.14 21.34
C ARG A 213 12.08 -31.58 21.14
N LEU A 214 11.72 -32.71 21.73
CA LEU A 214 10.34 -33.16 21.77
C LEU A 214 9.49 -32.26 22.65
N ASN A 215 8.26 -31.97 22.22
CA ASN A 215 7.26 -31.21 23.00
C ASN A 215 6.78 -32.02 24.20
N THR A 216 6.64 -33.36 24.02
CA THR A 216 6.30 -34.32 25.04
C THR A 216 7.29 -35.50 24.93
N VAL A 217 7.95 -35.86 26.03
CA VAL A 217 8.83 -37.04 26.08
C VAL A 217 8.06 -38.19 26.70
N PRO A 218 7.89 -39.32 25.98
CA PRO A 218 7.21 -40.50 26.51
C PRO A 218 7.96 -41.13 27.71
N GLU A 219 7.37 -42.12 28.31
CA GLU A 219 8.04 -42.90 29.35
C GLU A 219 9.25 -43.64 28.80
N THR A 220 10.20 -44.01 29.68
CA THR A 220 11.39 -44.76 29.30
C THR A 220 11.01 -46.09 28.64
N GLY A 221 11.63 -46.41 27.50
CA GLY A 221 11.38 -47.61 26.70
C GLY A 221 11.26 -47.31 25.22
N SER A 222 10.81 -48.33 24.46
CA SER A 222 10.66 -48.28 23.02
C SER A 222 9.22 -47.93 22.65
N HIS A 223 9.04 -46.92 21.81
CA HIS A 223 7.74 -46.47 21.34
C HIS A 223 7.71 -46.48 19.81
N ASN A 224 6.66 -47.02 19.22
CA ASN A 224 6.44 -46.88 17.79
C ASN A 224 6.00 -45.47 17.47
N ILE A 225 6.66 -44.85 16.50
CA ILE A 225 6.38 -43.48 16.04
C ILE A 225 6.13 -43.46 14.54
N LEU A 226 5.37 -42.45 14.13
CA LEU A 226 5.18 -42.13 12.74
C LEU A 226 5.91 -40.81 12.49
N VAL A 227 6.86 -40.81 11.55
CA VAL A 227 7.54 -39.63 11.06
C VAL A 227 6.89 -39.23 9.73
N GLU A 228 6.15 -38.17 9.73
CA GLU A 228 5.52 -37.64 8.53
C GLU A 228 6.35 -36.52 7.96
N VAL A 229 6.53 -36.50 6.64
CA VAL A 229 7.19 -35.45 5.88
C VAL A 229 6.16 -34.82 4.98
N GLU A 230 5.79 -33.60 5.28
CA GLU A 230 4.97 -32.77 4.41
C GLU A 230 5.91 -32.03 3.45
N ALA A 231 5.62 -32.08 2.15
CA ALA A 231 6.35 -31.33 1.14
C ALA A 231 5.50 -30.12 0.70
N TRP A 232 6.13 -28.97 0.56
CA TRP A 232 5.50 -27.71 0.21
C TRP A 232 6.26 -27.07 -0.95
N ASP A 233 5.52 -26.52 -1.93
CA ASP A 233 6.12 -25.92 -3.11
C ASP A 233 7.07 -24.77 -2.76
N ILE A 234 8.22 -24.68 -3.45
CA ILE A 234 9.25 -23.68 -3.14
C ILE A 234 8.87 -22.27 -3.62
N GLU A 235 8.04 -22.17 -4.67
CA GLU A 235 7.56 -20.90 -5.20
C GLU A 235 6.27 -20.45 -4.50
N ASP A 236 5.41 -21.40 -4.12
CA ASP A 236 4.18 -21.18 -3.36
C ASP A 236 4.13 -22.10 -2.14
N TYR A 237 4.79 -21.70 -1.08
CA TYR A 237 4.87 -22.43 0.19
C TYR A 237 3.52 -22.63 0.91
N THR A 238 2.41 -22.16 0.34
CA THR A 238 1.05 -22.47 0.81
C THR A 238 0.45 -23.66 0.07
N GLN A 239 1.09 -24.12 -1.01
CA GLN A 239 0.67 -25.29 -1.79
C GLN A 239 1.35 -26.55 -1.28
N ALA A 240 0.55 -27.45 -0.71
CA ALA A 240 1.03 -28.77 -0.33
C ALA A 240 1.29 -29.67 -1.55
N LEU A 241 2.42 -30.34 -1.54
CA LEU A 241 2.80 -31.40 -2.50
C LEU A 241 2.64 -32.80 -1.86
N ASN A 242 3.01 -33.81 -2.61
CA ASN A 242 3.00 -35.19 -2.07
C ASN A 242 4.15 -35.38 -1.06
N GLY A 243 3.77 -35.68 0.16
CA GLY A 243 4.71 -36.05 1.23
C GLY A 243 4.86 -37.57 1.39
N GLY A 244 5.40 -37.96 2.53
CA GLY A 244 5.59 -39.38 2.90
C GLY A 244 5.45 -39.61 4.39
N SER A 245 5.28 -40.84 4.75
CA SER A 245 5.13 -41.30 6.13
C SER A 245 6.05 -42.51 6.37
N ILE A 246 6.80 -42.49 7.46
CA ILE A 246 7.83 -43.43 7.80
C ILE A 246 7.54 -43.97 9.20
N GLU A 247 7.39 -45.29 9.32
CA GLU A 247 7.31 -45.95 10.63
C GLU A 247 8.73 -46.12 11.21
N ALA A 248 8.90 -45.68 12.44
CA ALA A 248 10.18 -45.75 13.15
C ALA A 248 9.95 -46.08 14.64
N VAL A 249 11.04 -46.27 15.35
CA VAL A 249 11.04 -46.53 16.79
C VAL A 249 11.74 -45.37 17.51
N LEU A 250 11.11 -44.83 18.55
CA LEU A 250 11.72 -43.90 19.47
C LEU A 250 12.19 -44.64 20.72
N GLU A 251 13.50 -44.69 20.94
CA GLU A 251 14.11 -45.23 22.14
C GLU A 251 14.29 -44.10 23.17
N VAL A 252 13.57 -44.20 24.28
CA VAL A 252 13.65 -43.22 25.39
C VAL A 252 14.53 -43.81 26.49
N GLU A 253 15.70 -43.19 26.66
CA GLU A 253 16.67 -43.56 27.70
C GLU A 253 16.46 -42.67 28.97
N GLU A 254 16.96 -43.14 30.13
CA GLU A 254 16.85 -42.39 31.41
C GLU A 254 17.58 -41.05 31.40
#